data_16b1aa0ebdfd35c6f62882046f5a2d40
#
_entry.id   16b1aa0ebdfd35c6f62882046f5a2d40
#
_cell.length_a   1.000
_cell.length_b   1.000
_cell.length_c   1.000
_cell.angle_alpha   90.00
_cell.angle_beta   90.00
_cell.angle_gamma   90.00
#
_symmetry.space_group_name_H-M   'P 1'
#
loop_
_entity.id
_entity.type
_entity.pdbx_description
1 polymer ?
#
loop_
_entity_poly.entity_id
_entity_poly.type
_entity_poly.pdbx_seq_one_letter_code
_entity_poly.pdbx_strand_id
1 'polypeptide(L)'
;HADQRYFQGKRDPEVMRKKLPMALIHECMGEVLADATHTFNVGDPVVMIPNIPGHGPDGVYENYASGSAFRSSGHDGFMREFVALPADRVVSCAGVGPHVAAITEFVSVTMHGIHRFDIAAHAKRDRIAIIGDGSLAYALACTLSCQYPECEIVVVGHDPEKLSMFSFVAERYLSYEAPADLTFDHAFECAGGEGSTSAIDFVIEHIQPQGTLMLMGVSEHPVPVFTRNVLEKGMTLVGCSRSGRDDFLAAIDVMRDKDIQRRLSQIVHFDGEVNDIKDIKRVFATDLQNPFKTVFKWGL
;
A
#
# COMPACT_ATOMS: atom_id res chain seq x y z
N HIS A 1 2.90 -8.40 -4.42
CA HIS A 1 3.71 -9.48 -3.81
C HIS A 1 2.89 -10.53 -3.03
N ALA A 2 1.81 -10.18 -2.32
CA ALA A 2 1.04 -11.16 -1.53
C ALA A 2 0.40 -12.25 -2.41
N ASP A 3 -0.26 -11.85 -3.51
CA ASP A 3 -0.88 -12.78 -4.46
C ASP A 3 0.17 -13.63 -5.21
N GLN A 4 1.30 -13.05 -5.56
CA GLN A 4 2.44 -13.76 -6.16
C GLN A 4 2.90 -14.96 -5.31
N ARG A 5 2.95 -14.81 -3.99
CA ARG A 5 3.35 -15.90 -3.09
C ARG A 5 2.36 -17.06 -3.11
N TYR A 6 1.05 -16.78 -3.22
CA TYR A 6 0.04 -17.82 -3.40
C TYR A 6 0.17 -18.47 -4.78
N PHE A 7 0.30 -17.68 -5.83
CA PHE A 7 0.44 -18.20 -7.20
C PHE A 7 1.68 -19.08 -7.38
N GLN A 8 2.81 -18.70 -6.78
CA GLN A 8 4.07 -19.46 -6.83
C GLN A 8 4.16 -20.61 -5.82
N GLY A 9 3.18 -20.78 -4.94
CA GLY A 9 3.28 -21.78 -3.88
C GLY A 9 4.32 -21.46 -2.79
N LYS A 10 4.69 -20.18 -2.62
CA LYS A 10 5.72 -19.71 -1.67
C LYS A 10 5.14 -19.23 -0.34
N ARG A 11 4.08 -19.87 0.14
CA ARG A 11 3.51 -19.69 1.47
C ARG A 11 3.71 -20.98 2.27
N ASP A 12 3.56 -20.88 3.58
CA ASP A 12 3.54 -22.06 4.43
C ASP A 12 2.54 -23.10 3.92
N PRO A 13 2.93 -24.39 3.76
CA PRO A 13 2.08 -25.42 3.19
C PRO A 13 0.76 -25.64 3.94
N GLU A 14 0.75 -25.46 5.28
CA GLU A 14 -0.50 -25.58 6.06
C GLU A 14 -1.43 -24.40 5.80
N VAL A 15 -0.88 -23.19 5.68
CA VAL A 15 -1.63 -22.00 5.33
C VAL A 15 -2.25 -22.16 3.95
N MET A 16 -1.48 -22.66 2.98
CA MET A 16 -1.99 -22.91 1.61
C MET A 16 -3.11 -23.93 1.60
N ARG A 17 -2.94 -25.06 2.29
CA ARG A 17 -3.96 -26.11 2.37
C ARG A 17 -5.28 -25.63 2.99
N LYS A 18 -5.20 -24.69 3.97
CA LYS A 18 -6.38 -24.11 4.62
C LYS A 18 -7.10 -23.06 3.78
N LYS A 19 -6.36 -22.33 2.94
CA LYS A 19 -6.86 -21.14 2.23
C LYS A 19 -7.19 -21.39 0.76
N LEU A 20 -6.56 -22.37 0.12
CA LEU A 20 -6.81 -22.72 -1.28
C LEU A 20 -7.83 -23.89 -1.40
N PRO A 21 -8.63 -23.92 -2.49
CA PRO A 21 -8.65 -22.98 -3.61
C PRO A 21 -9.34 -21.67 -3.27
N MET A 22 -8.87 -20.56 -3.85
CA MET A 22 -9.52 -19.24 -3.80
C MET A 22 -9.16 -18.43 -5.04
N ALA A 23 -10.03 -17.51 -5.47
CA ALA A 23 -9.66 -16.50 -6.44
C ALA A 23 -8.61 -15.56 -5.83
N LEU A 24 -7.55 -15.26 -6.60
CA LEU A 24 -6.50 -14.34 -6.18
C LEU A 24 -6.88 -12.87 -6.45
N ILE A 25 -5.96 -11.96 -6.19
CA ILE A 25 -6.02 -10.53 -6.40
C ILE A 25 -7.00 -9.84 -5.45
N HIS A 26 -6.48 -8.88 -4.71
CA HIS A 26 -7.22 -8.06 -3.74
C HIS A 26 -7.30 -6.58 -4.15
N GLU A 27 -6.72 -6.21 -5.27
CA GLU A 27 -6.73 -4.86 -5.84
C GLU A 27 -7.50 -4.89 -7.15
N CYS A 28 -8.56 -4.14 -7.31
CA CYS A 28 -9.28 -4.09 -8.58
C CYS A 28 -10.20 -2.88 -8.72
N MET A 29 -10.55 -2.60 -9.95
CA MET A 29 -11.68 -1.76 -10.32
C MET A 29 -12.63 -2.56 -11.23
N GLY A 30 -13.87 -2.14 -11.31
CA GLY A 30 -14.89 -2.74 -12.16
C GLY A 30 -16.03 -1.77 -12.42
N GLU A 31 -17.10 -2.27 -13.00
CA GLU A 31 -18.32 -1.52 -13.27
C GLU A 31 -19.52 -2.15 -12.55
N VAL A 32 -20.41 -1.30 -12.07
CA VAL A 32 -21.65 -1.76 -11.43
C VAL A 32 -22.59 -2.37 -12.47
N LEU A 33 -22.99 -3.62 -12.25
CA LEU A 33 -23.97 -4.31 -13.10
C LEU A 33 -25.38 -4.26 -12.51
N ALA A 34 -25.49 -4.27 -11.19
CA ALA A 34 -26.75 -4.15 -10.47
C ALA A 34 -26.50 -3.68 -9.06
N ASP A 35 -27.37 -2.84 -8.51
CA ASP A 35 -27.36 -2.40 -7.12
C ASP A 35 -28.80 -2.31 -6.59
N ALA A 36 -29.16 -3.22 -5.67
CA ALA A 36 -30.45 -3.23 -5.02
C ALA A 36 -30.60 -2.12 -3.95
N THR A 37 -29.50 -1.49 -3.54
CA THR A 37 -29.51 -0.39 -2.55
C THR A 37 -29.74 0.98 -3.20
N HIS A 38 -29.65 1.06 -4.53
CA HIS A 38 -29.74 2.30 -5.31
C HIS A 38 -28.68 3.36 -4.92
N THR A 39 -27.53 2.90 -4.41
CA THR A 39 -26.38 3.78 -4.09
C THR A 39 -25.58 4.10 -5.35
N PHE A 40 -25.52 3.17 -6.30
CA PHE A 40 -24.79 3.27 -7.56
C PHE A 40 -25.72 3.04 -8.76
N ASN A 41 -25.36 3.62 -9.91
CA ASN A 41 -26.02 3.33 -11.17
C ASN A 41 -25.29 2.20 -11.93
N VAL A 42 -26.00 1.51 -12.80
CA VAL A 42 -25.40 0.56 -13.74
C VAL A 42 -24.40 1.28 -14.64
N GLY A 43 -23.19 0.74 -14.75
CA GLY A 43 -22.09 1.33 -15.50
C GLY A 43 -21.19 2.29 -14.69
N ASP A 44 -21.53 2.60 -13.44
CA ASP A 44 -20.64 3.40 -12.61
C ASP A 44 -19.30 2.69 -12.40
N PRO A 45 -18.15 3.38 -12.60
CA PRO A 45 -16.84 2.83 -12.32
C PRO A 45 -16.59 2.82 -10.81
N VAL A 46 -16.17 1.67 -10.29
CA VAL A 46 -16.00 1.45 -8.86
C VAL A 46 -14.73 0.68 -8.54
N VAL A 47 -14.19 0.91 -7.36
CA VAL A 47 -13.16 0.08 -6.73
C VAL A 47 -13.77 -0.73 -5.59
N MET A 48 -13.25 -1.92 -5.39
CA MET A 48 -13.76 -2.87 -4.40
C MET A 48 -12.81 -2.96 -3.20
N ILE A 49 -13.38 -2.91 -2.00
CA ILE A 49 -12.64 -2.98 -0.74
C ILE A 49 -12.44 -4.43 -0.35
N PRO A 50 -11.19 -4.93 -0.27
CA PRO A 50 -10.91 -6.32 0.08
C PRO A 50 -11.10 -6.64 1.56
N ASN A 51 -11.06 -5.63 2.44
CA ASN A 51 -11.27 -5.84 3.86
C ASN A 51 -12.71 -6.26 4.15
N ILE A 52 -12.86 -7.37 4.87
CA ILE A 52 -14.13 -7.83 5.42
C ILE A 52 -14.11 -7.42 6.89
N PRO A 53 -14.93 -6.44 7.30
CA PRO A 53 -14.84 -5.91 8.65
C PRO A 53 -15.18 -6.96 9.70
N GLY A 54 -14.43 -6.95 10.79
CA GLY A 54 -14.73 -7.72 11.99
C GLY A 54 -15.58 -6.92 12.97
N HIS A 55 -15.75 -7.44 14.15
CA HIS A 55 -16.43 -6.77 15.26
C HIS A 55 -15.40 -6.29 16.28
N GLY A 56 -15.42 -5.01 16.58
CA GLY A 56 -14.51 -4.40 17.54
C GLY A 56 -15.21 -3.31 18.36
N PRO A 57 -14.61 -2.88 19.47
CA PRO A 57 -15.10 -1.72 20.20
C PRO A 57 -14.94 -0.44 19.38
N ASP A 58 -15.70 0.59 19.74
CA ASP A 58 -15.60 1.91 19.12
C ASP A 58 -14.15 2.44 19.19
N GLY A 59 -13.70 3.06 18.12
CA GLY A 59 -12.33 3.59 17.99
C GLY A 59 -11.28 2.57 17.51
N VAL A 60 -11.66 1.31 17.28
CA VAL A 60 -10.79 0.33 16.61
C VAL A 60 -11.10 0.30 15.12
N TYR A 61 -10.08 0.52 14.29
CA TYR A 61 -10.22 0.44 12.84
C TYR A 61 -10.72 -0.94 12.39
N GLU A 62 -11.62 -0.96 11.40
CA GLU A 62 -12.27 -2.19 10.92
C GLU A 62 -11.29 -3.27 10.44
N ASN A 63 -10.11 -2.88 9.93
CA ASN A 63 -9.06 -3.78 9.45
C ASN A 63 -8.27 -4.45 10.59
N TYR A 64 -8.35 -3.93 11.83
CA TYR A 64 -7.74 -4.53 13.03
C TYR A 64 -8.75 -5.17 13.96
N ALA A 65 -10.04 -4.96 13.73
CA ALA A 65 -11.10 -5.51 14.57
C ALA A 65 -11.06 -7.05 14.60
N SER A 66 -11.43 -7.63 15.73
CA SER A 66 -11.46 -9.09 15.88
C SER A 66 -12.40 -9.72 14.86
N GLY A 67 -11.94 -10.79 14.22
CA GLY A 67 -12.69 -11.46 13.15
C GLY A 67 -12.65 -10.74 11.81
N SER A 68 -11.88 -9.65 11.66
CA SER A 68 -11.65 -9.08 10.34
C SER A 68 -10.96 -10.09 9.43
N ALA A 69 -11.39 -10.13 8.18
CA ALA A 69 -10.81 -10.99 7.16
C ALA A 69 -10.42 -10.17 5.93
N PHE A 70 -9.73 -10.80 5.00
CA PHE A 70 -9.21 -10.11 3.83
C PHE A 70 -9.36 -10.99 2.58
N ARG A 71 -9.89 -10.43 1.51
CA ARG A 71 -10.03 -11.13 0.24
C ARG A 71 -8.66 -11.45 -0.35
N SER A 72 -8.57 -12.55 -1.10
CA SER A 72 -7.31 -13.15 -1.53
C SER A 72 -6.40 -13.59 -0.37
N SER A 73 -7.01 -13.81 0.82
CA SER A 73 -6.31 -14.36 1.99
C SER A 73 -7.22 -15.29 2.81
N GLY A 74 -7.72 -16.34 2.17
CA GLY A 74 -8.66 -17.30 2.75
C GLY A 74 -10.12 -17.02 2.39
N HIS A 75 -10.38 -15.97 1.65
CA HIS A 75 -11.64 -15.65 0.99
C HIS A 75 -11.36 -15.31 -0.46
N ASP A 76 -12.28 -15.58 -1.37
CA ASP A 76 -12.12 -15.24 -2.77
C ASP A 76 -11.79 -13.76 -2.95
N GLY A 77 -10.72 -13.51 -3.70
CA GLY A 77 -10.34 -12.21 -4.22
C GLY A 77 -11.16 -11.79 -5.43
N PHE A 78 -10.60 -10.92 -6.24
CA PHE A 78 -11.31 -10.24 -7.32
C PHE A 78 -10.95 -10.75 -8.72
N MET A 79 -10.07 -11.73 -8.86
CA MET A 79 -9.78 -12.34 -10.16
C MET A 79 -10.94 -13.23 -10.60
N ARG A 80 -12.08 -12.59 -10.91
CA ARG A 80 -13.36 -13.18 -11.28
C ARG A 80 -14.12 -12.25 -12.22
N GLU A 81 -14.98 -12.82 -13.04
CA GLU A 81 -15.85 -12.08 -13.95
C GLU A 81 -16.88 -11.22 -13.19
N PHE A 82 -17.53 -11.81 -12.20
CA PHE A 82 -18.55 -11.14 -11.39
C PHE A 82 -18.25 -11.24 -9.90
N VAL A 83 -18.49 -10.14 -9.21
CA VAL A 83 -18.30 -10.05 -7.76
C VAL A 83 -19.55 -9.44 -7.12
N ALA A 84 -20.12 -10.10 -6.12
CA ALA A 84 -21.18 -9.54 -5.30
C ALA A 84 -20.59 -9.07 -3.95
N LEU A 85 -20.86 -7.81 -3.60
CA LEU A 85 -20.37 -7.16 -2.38
C LEU A 85 -21.49 -6.36 -1.72
N PRO A 86 -21.44 -6.17 -0.39
CA PRO A 86 -22.22 -5.12 0.26
C PRO A 86 -21.85 -3.74 -0.31
N ALA A 87 -22.83 -2.84 -0.41
CA ALA A 87 -22.60 -1.51 -1.01
C ALA A 87 -21.56 -0.67 -0.26
N ASP A 88 -21.39 -0.91 1.05
CA ASP A 88 -20.34 -0.28 1.86
C ASP A 88 -18.93 -0.81 1.58
N ARG A 89 -18.78 -1.88 0.81
CA ARG A 89 -17.49 -2.43 0.34
C ARG A 89 -17.15 -2.02 -1.08
N VAL A 90 -17.81 -0.99 -1.59
CA VAL A 90 -17.63 -0.44 -2.94
C VAL A 90 -17.49 1.08 -2.84
N VAL A 91 -16.59 1.67 -3.63
CA VAL A 91 -16.38 3.13 -3.71
C VAL A 91 -16.33 3.56 -5.16
N SER A 92 -17.04 4.64 -5.52
CA SER A 92 -16.96 5.22 -6.87
C SER A 92 -15.57 5.76 -7.15
N CYS A 93 -14.98 5.35 -8.26
CA CYS A 93 -13.70 5.87 -8.76
C CYS A 93 -13.88 6.82 -9.96
N ALA A 94 -15.05 7.39 -10.12
CA ALA A 94 -15.29 8.39 -11.17
C ALA A 94 -14.27 9.54 -11.09
N GLY A 95 -13.67 9.87 -12.24
CA GLY A 95 -12.61 10.89 -12.34
C GLY A 95 -11.18 10.35 -12.23
N VAL A 96 -11.01 9.06 -11.88
CA VAL A 96 -9.71 8.37 -11.88
C VAL A 96 -9.60 7.47 -13.11
N GLY A 97 -8.46 7.53 -13.80
CA GLY A 97 -8.22 6.67 -14.96
C GLY A 97 -8.18 5.18 -14.57
N PRO A 98 -8.70 4.25 -15.40
CA PRO A 98 -8.95 2.86 -15.01
C PRO A 98 -7.71 2.12 -14.52
N HIS A 99 -6.58 2.27 -15.18
CA HIS A 99 -5.34 1.59 -14.77
C HIS A 99 -4.81 2.10 -13.43
N VAL A 100 -5.00 3.39 -13.13
CA VAL A 100 -4.64 3.97 -11.83
C VAL A 100 -5.68 3.59 -10.77
N ALA A 101 -6.97 3.57 -11.11
CA ALA A 101 -8.03 3.13 -10.21
C ALA A 101 -7.83 1.68 -9.73
N ALA A 102 -7.27 0.81 -10.58
CA ALA A 102 -7.00 -0.58 -10.22
C ALA A 102 -6.04 -0.75 -9.04
N ILE A 103 -5.20 0.26 -8.71
CA ILE A 103 -4.28 0.23 -7.57
C ILE A 103 -4.79 1.03 -6.35
N THR A 104 -6.07 1.35 -6.28
CA THR A 104 -6.63 2.17 -5.18
C THR A 104 -6.45 1.50 -3.82
N GLU A 105 -6.56 0.17 -3.72
CA GLU A 105 -6.31 -0.54 -2.47
C GLU A 105 -4.92 -0.19 -1.94
N PHE A 106 -3.96 -0.23 -2.80
CA PHE A 106 -2.58 0.06 -2.47
C PHE A 106 -2.37 1.52 -2.02
N VAL A 107 -3.02 2.48 -2.66
CA VAL A 107 -3.02 3.89 -2.25
C VAL A 107 -3.78 4.07 -0.93
N SER A 108 -4.85 3.30 -0.69
CA SER A 108 -5.59 3.37 0.57
C SER A 108 -4.76 2.93 1.78
N VAL A 109 -3.81 2.01 1.59
CA VAL A 109 -2.84 1.64 2.65
C VAL A 109 -1.95 2.82 3.02
N THR A 110 -1.54 3.65 2.05
CA THR A 110 -0.77 4.86 2.36
C THR A 110 -1.60 5.90 3.11
N MET A 111 -2.88 6.07 2.75
CA MET A 111 -3.79 6.96 3.48
C MET A 111 -4.03 6.46 4.90
N HIS A 112 -4.20 5.15 5.10
CA HIS A 112 -4.29 4.56 6.43
C HIS A 112 -3.04 4.85 7.26
N GLY A 113 -1.85 4.72 6.66
CA GLY A 113 -0.58 5.08 7.29
C GLY A 113 -0.55 6.55 7.73
N ILE A 114 -0.99 7.46 6.87
CA ILE A 114 -1.05 8.89 7.14
C ILE A 114 -2.07 9.19 8.26
N HIS A 115 -3.26 8.62 8.23
CA HIS A 115 -4.26 8.80 9.31
C HIS A 115 -3.73 8.33 10.67
N ARG A 116 -3.05 7.20 10.72
CA ARG A 116 -2.43 6.73 11.96
C ARG A 116 -1.25 7.60 12.39
N PHE A 117 -0.48 8.09 11.44
CA PHE A 117 0.61 9.02 11.67
C PHE A 117 0.10 10.32 12.29
N ASP A 118 -1.00 10.87 11.79
CA ASP A 118 -1.60 12.10 12.30
C ASP A 118 -1.99 12.03 13.78
N ILE A 119 -2.40 10.85 14.24
CA ILE A 119 -2.77 10.62 15.64
C ILE A 119 -1.53 10.46 16.52
N ALA A 120 -0.47 9.83 16.01
CA ALA A 120 0.66 9.40 16.82
C ALA A 120 1.84 10.38 16.81
N ALA A 121 1.99 11.16 15.74
CA ALA A 121 3.14 12.03 15.52
C ALA A 121 2.94 13.41 16.14
N HIS A 122 4.03 13.98 16.66
CA HIS A 122 4.01 15.39 17.09
C HIS A 122 3.88 16.34 15.89
N ALA A 123 3.59 17.62 16.18
CA ALA A 123 3.22 18.59 15.15
C ALA A 123 4.40 19.08 14.27
N LYS A 124 5.64 18.94 14.73
CA LYS A 124 6.79 19.31 13.92
C LYS A 124 6.98 18.28 12.81
N ARG A 125 6.78 18.68 11.57
CA ARG A 125 6.77 17.81 10.38
C ARG A 125 7.47 18.52 9.22
N ASP A 126 8.60 19.17 9.50
CA ASP A 126 9.33 19.89 8.48
C ASP A 126 9.98 18.92 7.49
N ARG A 127 10.40 17.75 8.01
CA ARG A 127 11.08 16.73 7.22
C ARG A 127 10.62 15.32 7.58
N ILE A 128 10.15 14.56 6.58
CA ILE A 128 9.69 13.18 6.73
C ILE A 128 10.50 12.29 5.80
N ALA A 129 11.04 11.19 6.36
CA ALA A 129 11.77 10.19 5.58
C ALA A 129 10.87 9.01 5.19
N ILE A 130 11.09 8.47 4.00
CA ILE A 130 10.55 7.19 3.52
C ILE A 130 11.73 6.26 3.27
N ILE A 131 11.79 5.14 3.98
CA ILE A 131 12.86 4.16 3.81
C ILE A 131 12.34 2.98 3.01
N GLY A 132 12.79 2.90 1.76
CA GLY A 132 12.36 1.98 0.73
C GLY A 132 12.13 2.71 -0.60
N ASP A 133 12.24 1.99 -1.71
CA ASP A 133 12.11 2.51 -3.08
C ASP A 133 11.10 1.74 -3.93
N GLY A 134 10.32 0.87 -3.28
CA GLY A 134 9.29 0.08 -3.95
C GLY A 134 7.99 0.85 -4.21
N SER A 135 6.99 0.14 -4.76
CA SER A 135 5.69 0.72 -5.09
C SER A 135 5.02 1.40 -3.88
N LEU A 136 5.12 0.82 -2.67
CA LEU A 136 4.52 1.39 -1.46
C LEU A 136 5.16 2.74 -1.12
N ALA A 137 6.47 2.81 -1.14
CA ALA A 137 7.22 4.03 -0.91
C ALA A 137 6.85 5.12 -1.92
N TYR A 138 6.71 4.76 -3.20
CA TYR A 138 6.34 5.69 -4.25
C TYR A 138 4.93 6.26 -4.07
N ALA A 139 3.95 5.39 -3.85
CA ALA A 139 2.57 5.82 -3.59
C ALA A 139 2.48 6.68 -2.31
N LEU A 140 3.23 6.31 -1.26
CA LEU A 140 3.30 7.09 -0.02
C LEU A 140 3.93 8.47 -0.27
N ALA A 141 5.01 8.57 -1.04
CA ALA A 141 5.59 9.84 -1.42
C ALA A 141 4.60 10.73 -2.16
N CYS A 142 3.80 10.16 -3.08
CA CYS A 142 2.73 10.89 -3.77
C CYS A 142 1.67 11.41 -2.79
N THR A 143 1.17 10.56 -1.90
CA THR A 143 0.11 10.93 -0.95
C THR A 143 0.62 11.91 0.11
N LEU A 144 1.83 11.74 0.65
CA LEU A 144 2.44 12.68 1.58
C LEU A 144 2.66 14.06 0.94
N SER A 145 3.12 14.11 -0.33
CA SER A 145 3.28 15.39 -1.04
C SER A 145 1.97 16.17 -1.18
N CYS A 146 0.84 15.45 -1.27
CA CYS A 146 -0.47 16.05 -1.33
C CYS A 146 -0.96 16.51 0.05
N GLN A 147 -0.77 15.67 1.08
CA GLN A 147 -1.27 15.95 2.45
C GLN A 147 -0.42 16.98 3.20
N TYR A 148 0.89 17.02 2.91
CA TYR A 148 1.85 17.92 3.57
C TYR A 148 2.69 18.64 2.51
N PRO A 149 2.12 19.60 1.75
CA PRO A 149 2.82 20.25 0.63
C PRO A 149 4.04 21.06 1.05
N GLU A 150 4.12 21.49 2.31
CA GLU A 150 5.25 22.25 2.86
C GLU A 150 6.33 21.36 3.49
N CYS A 151 6.10 20.04 3.57
CA CYS A 151 7.04 19.11 4.19
C CYS A 151 8.09 18.65 3.18
N GLU A 152 9.35 18.66 3.58
CA GLU A 152 10.43 18.03 2.82
C GLU A 152 10.35 16.50 2.94
N ILE A 153 10.08 15.84 1.83
CA ILE A 153 10.08 14.38 1.77
C ILE A 153 11.47 13.93 1.32
N VAL A 154 12.08 13.05 2.12
CA VAL A 154 13.36 12.40 1.84
C VAL A 154 13.12 10.92 1.59
N VAL A 155 13.63 10.39 0.48
CA VAL A 155 13.53 8.96 0.16
C VAL A 155 14.91 8.32 0.22
N VAL A 156 15.00 7.21 0.96
CA VAL A 156 16.24 6.41 1.05
C VAL A 156 15.95 5.01 0.55
N GLY A 157 16.67 4.57 -0.47
CA GLY A 157 16.45 3.28 -1.13
C GLY A 157 17.74 2.56 -1.51
N HIS A 158 17.61 1.48 -2.27
CA HIS A 158 18.74 0.64 -2.69
C HIS A 158 18.95 0.61 -4.20
N ASP A 159 17.89 0.81 -4.97
CA ASP A 159 17.88 0.67 -6.41
C ASP A 159 17.91 2.07 -7.07
N PRO A 160 18.99 2.43 -7.77
CA PRO A 160 19.11 3.75 -8.39
C PRO A 160 18.08 4.02 -9.48
N GLU A 161 17.63 2.98 -10.21
CA GLU A 161 16.60 3.14 -11.24
C GLU A 161 15.25 3.46 -10.60
N LYS A 162 14.86 2.73 -9.55
CA LYS A 162 13.63 3.03 -8.80
C LYS A 162 13.68 4.39 -8.13
N LEU A 163 14.80 4.75 -7.49
CA LEU A 163 14.98 6.07 -6.87
C LEU A 163 14.87 7.21 -7.89
N SER A 164 15.28 7.01 -9.12
CA SER A 164 15.17 8.02 -10.18
C SER A 164 13.72 8.46 -10.43
N MET A 165 12.74 7.58 -10.17
CA MET A 165 11.32 7.86 -10.32
C MET A 165 10.78 8.88 -9.31
N PHE A 166 11.40 9.00 -8.15
CA PHE A 166 11.01 9.93 -7.08
C PHE A 166 11.46 11.38 -7.34
N SER A 167 11.43 11.83 -8.60
CA SER A 167 11.94 13.16 -9.00
C SER A 167 11.20 14.35 -8.39
N PHE A 168 10.07 14.12 -7.73
CA PHE A 168 9.20 15.14 -7.15
C PHE A 168 9.37 15.33 -5.63
N VAL A 169 10.23 14.53 -4.98
CA VAL A 169 10.58 14.70 -3.55
C VAL A 169 11.74 15.64 -3.37
N ALA A 170 11.92 16.16 -2.15
CA ALA A 170 12.99 17.11 -1.84
C ALA A 170 14.39 16.49 -2.02
N GLU A 171 14.59 15.30 -1.47
CA GLU A 171 15.87 14.60 -1.52
C GLU A 171 15.66 13.09 -1.69
N ARG A 172 16.64 12.44 -2.30
CA ARG A 172 16.69 10.98 -2.45
C ARG A 172 18.13 10.50 -2.38
N TYR A 173 18.35 9.42 -1.65
CA TYR A 173 19.66 8.85 -1.41
C TYR A 173 19.66 7.34 -1.60
N LEU A 174 20.72 6.80 -2.18
CA LEU A 174 21.06 5.41 -1.94
C LEU A 174 21.49 5.25 -0.49
N SER A 175 21.07 4.17 0.16
CA SER A 175 21.26 3.99 1.61
C SER A 175 22.73 4.09 2.05
N TYR A 176 23.66 3.69 1.17
CA TYR A 176 25.11 3.77 1.43
C TYR A 176 25.72 5.14 1.04
N GLU A 177 24.95 6.05 0.46
CA GLU A 177 25.35 7.41 0.08
C GLU A 177 24.65 8.48 0.92
N ALA A 178 23.74 8.08 1.80
CA ALA A 178 23.03 9.02 2.67
C ALA A 178 24.03 9.76 3.57
N PRO A 179 23.91 11.10 3.68
CA PRO A 179 24.80 11.87 4.55
C PRO A 179 24.73 11.39 6.01
N ALA A 180 25.88 11.29 6.68
CA ALA A 180 25.93 10.86 8.08
C ALA A 180 25.21 11.81 9.05
N ASP A 181 25.07 13.09 8.66
CA ASP A 181 24.35 14.13 9.39
C ASP A 181 22.90 14.31 8.92
N LEU A 182 22.41 13.44 8.05
CA LEU A 182 21.02 13.43 7.64
C LEU A 182 20.11 13.27 8.86
N THR A 183 19.11 14.14 8.99
CA THR A 183 18.12 14.05 10.06
C THR A 183 16.71 14.32 9.53
N PHE A 184 15.72 13.78 10.21
CA PHE A 184 14.30 13.97 9.90
C PHE A 184 13.45 13.86 11.17
N ASP A 185 12.28 14.50 11.17
CA ASP A 185 11.38 14.53 12.33
C ASP A 185 10.65 13.19 12.51
N HIS A 186 10.22 12.57 11.41
CA HIS A 186 9.48 11.32 11.37
C HIS A 186 9.89 10.47 10.19
N ALA A 187 9.52 9.18 10.22
CA ALA A 187 9.82 8.26 9.13
C ALA A 187 8.73 7.22 8.90
N PHE A 188 8.70 6.70 7.67
CA PHE A 188 7.90 5.54 7.25
C PHE A 188 8.85 4.44 6.73
N GLU A 189 8.82 3.27 7.35
CA GLU A 189 9.52 2.09 6.87
C GLU A 189 8.65 1.37 5.84
N CYS A 190 9.12 1.32 4.60
CA CYS A 190 8.46 0.71 3.44
C CYS A 190 9.32 -0.36 2.74
N ALA A 191 10.44 -0.76 3.34
CA ALA A 191 11.35 -1.73 2.74
C ALA A 191 10.77 -3.15 2.76
N GLY A 192 10.32 -3.58 3.92
CA GLY A 192 9.78 -4.93 4.11
C GLY A 192 10.81 -6.06 3.93
N GLY A 193 10.41 -7.28 4.23
CA GLY A 193 11.24 -8.47 4.06
C GLY A 193 12.57 -8.40 4.81
N GLU A 194 13.65 -8.81 4.16
CA GLU A 194 15.00 -8.79 4.73
C GLU A 194 15.55 -7.37 4.91
N GLY A 195 15.03 -6.40 4.17
CA GLY A 195 15.41 -4.99 4.27
C GLY A 195 14.89 -4.27 5.52
N SER A 196 13.88 -4.82 6.20
CA SER A 196 13.25 -4.15 7.35
C SER A 196 14.22 -3.86 8.49
N THR A 197 15.16 -4.77 8.78
CA THR A 197 16.13 -4.57 9.87
C THR A 197 17.00 -3.35 9.61
N SER A 198 17.67 -3.30 8.47
CA SER A 198 18.54 -2.20 8.11
C SER A 198 17.80 -0.88 7.95
N ALA A 199 16.56 -0.92 7.45
CA ALA A 199 15.70 0.25 7.33
C ALA A 199 15.33 0.83 8.71
N ILE A 200 14.93 -0.02 9.66
CA ILE A 200 14.59 0.39 11.02
C ILE A 200 15.82 0.93 11.75
N ASP A 201 16.97 0.26 11.64
CA ASP A 201 18.21 0.71 12.24
C ASP A 201 18.63 2.08 11.69
N PHE A 202 18.55 2.27 10.37
CA PHE A 202 18.80 3.57 9.73
C PHE A 202 17.86 4.65 10.28
N VAL A 203 16.56 4.36 10.41
CA VAL A 203 15.62 5.33 10.99
C VAL A 203 16.01 5.65 12.43
N ILE A 204 16.26 4.66 13.27
CA ILE A 204 16.62 4.88 14.68
C ILE A 204 17.88 5.75 14.80
N GLU A 205 18.84 5.61 13.91
CA GLU A 205 20.07 6.42 13.89
C GLU A 205 19.78 7.89 13.56
N HIS A 206 18.99 8.16 12.53
CA HIS A 206 18.83 9.47 11.91
C HIS A 206 17.60 10.28 12.40
N ILE A 207 16.63 9.64 13.02
CA ILE A 207 15.39 10.29 13.47
C ILE A 207 15.65 11.21 14.66
N GLN A 208 15.01 12.38 14.67
CA GLN A 208 15.06 13.33 15.77
C GLN A 208 14.37 12.75 17.03
N PRO A 209 14.74 13.23 18.25
CA PRO A 209 14.08 12.82 19.48
C PRO A 209 12.57 13.02 19.43
N GLN A 210 11.83 12.10 20.04
CA GLN A 210 10.35 11.98 20.03
C GLN A 210 9.74 11.76 18.63
N GLY A 211 10.56 11.45 17.63
CA GLY A 211 10.08 11.13 16.30
C GLY A 211 9.24 9.86 16.25
N THR A 212 8.35 9.78 15.26
CA THR A 212 7.48 8.64 15.02
C THR A 212 7.97 7.85 13.82
N LEU A 213 8.13 6.54 14.00
CA LEU A 213 8.39 5.58 12.94
C LEU A 213 7.12 4.77 12.63
N MET A 214 6.60 4.94 11.43
CA MET A 214 5.51 4.12 10.89
C MET A 214 6.08 2.84 10.29
N LEU A 215 5.66 1.69 10.78
CA LEU A 215 6.06 0.37 10.28
C LEU A 215 5.02 -0.10 9.26
N MET A 216 5.38 -0.08 7.98
CA MET A 216 4.49 -0.45 6.87
C MET A 216 5.04 -1.62 6.05
N GLY A 217 6.33 -1.89 6.13
CA GLY A 217 6.97 -3.02 5.47
C GLY A 217 6.57 -4.36 6.09
N VAL A 218 6.18 -5.32 5.25
CA VAL A 218 5.80 -6.67 5.73
C VAL A 218 7.00 -7.58 5.72
N SER A 219 7.35 -8.15 6.89
CA SER A 219 8.37 -9.20 7.04
C SER A 219 7.73 -10.55 7.40
N GLU A 220 8.27 -11.64 6.88
CA GLU A 220 7.84 -13.02 7.22
C GLU A 220 8.46 -13.52 8.54
N HIS A 221 9.57 -12.92 8.93
CA HIS A 221 10.32 -13.30 10.14
C HIS A 221 10.36 -12.14 11.13
N PRO A 222 10.57 -12.44 12.43
CA PRO A 222 10.78 -11.40 13.44
C PRO A 222 11.93 -10.47 13.04
N VAL A 223 11.69 -9.17 13.16
CA VAL A 223 12.67 -8.12 12.87
C VAL A 223 13.21 -7.60 14.20
N PRO A 224 14.53 -7.65 14.46
CA PRO A 224 15.11 -7.10 15.69
C PRO A 224 15.00 -5.58 15.69
N VAL A 225 14.77 -5.00 16.88
CA VAL A 225 14.77 -3.54 17.10
C VAL A 225 15.65 -3.23 18.29
N PHE A 226 16.60 -2.31 18.12
CA PHE A 226 17.47 -1.90 19.22
C PHE A 226 16.73 -0.94 20.16
N THR A 227 16.02 -1.52 21.12
CA THR A 227 15.08 -0.81 22.00
C THR A 227 15.73 0.24 22.89
N ARG A 228 17.03 0.13 23.21
CA ARG A 228 17.75 1.17 23.97
C ARG A 228 17.71 2.52 23.27
N ASN A 229 18.01 2.56 21.97
CA ASN A 229 18.00 3.81 21.20
C ASN A 229 16.58 4.37 21.06
N VAL A 230 15.59 3.51 20.89
CA VAL A 230 14.17 3.89 20.87
C VAL A 230 13.80 4.59 22.18
N LEU A 231 14.21 3.99 23.32
CA LEU A 231 13.94 4.51 24.66
C LEU A 231 14.67 5.85 24.91
N GLU A 232 15.96 5.95 24.54
CA GLU A 232 16.78 7.14 24.77
C GLU A 232 16.30 8.34 23.94
N LYS A 233 15.80 8.12 22.71
CA LYS A 233 15.21 9.14 21.86
C LYS A 233 13.72 9.40 22.16
N GLY A 234 13.06 8.61 23.01
CA GLY A 234 11.64 8.73 23.29
C GLY A 234 10.75 8.50 22.08
N MET A 235 11.16 7.60 21.17
CA MET A 235 10.47 7.37 19.89
C MET A 235 9.11 6.70 20.06
N THR A 236 8.22 6.96 19.09
CA THR A 236 6.96 6.23 18.90
C THR A 236 7.08 5.29 17.70
N LEU A 237 6.80 4.00 17.88
CA LEU A 237 6.70 3.02 16.79
C LEU A 237 5.24 2.66 16.57
N VAL A 238 4.74 2.80 15.35
CA VAL A 238 3.34 2.57 14.99
C VAL A 238 3.23 1.55 13.87
N GLY A 239 2.58 0.41 14.14
CA GLY A 239 2.29 -0.58 13.11
C GLY A 239 1.14 -0.12 12.20
N CYS A 240 1.27 -0.37 10.90
CA CYS A 240 0.26 -0.04 9.91
C CYS A 240 0.15 -1.14 8.86
N SER A 241 -1.04 -1.70 8.68
CA SER A 241 -1.29 -2.69 7.64
C SER A 241 -2.74 -2.70 7.18
N ARG A 242 -2.97 -2.98 5.89
CA ARG A 242 -4.30 -2.95 5.28
C ARG A 242 -4.92 -1.55 5.37
N SER A 243 -6.23 -1.46 5.13
CA SER A 243 -6.99 -0.21 5.17
C SER A 243 -8.48 -0.52 5.34
N GLY A 244 -9.25 0.49 5.71
CA GLY A 244 -10.69 0.43 5.81
C GLY A 244 -11.39 1.29 4.77
N ARG A 245 -12.73 1.37 4.83
CA ARG A 245 -13.54 2.14 3.90
C ARG A 245 -13.14 3.61 3.82
N ASP A 246 -12.90 4.25 4.97
CA ASP A 246 -12.58 5.68 5.02
C ASP A 246 -11.24 5.98 4.33
N ASP A 247 -10.29 5.05 4.42
CA ASP A 247 -9.00 5.17 3.73
C ASP A 247 -9.17 5.04 2.20
N PHE A 248 -10.11 4.20 1.72
CA PHE A 248 -10.45 4.11 0.29
C PHE A 248 -11.09 5.39 -0.22
N LEU A 249 -12.01 5.99 0.54
CA LEU A 249 -12.61 7.28 0.20
C LEU A 249 -11.54 8.37 0.09
N ALA A 250 -10.65 8.46 1.09
CA ALA A 250 -9.54 9.40 1.08
C ALA A 250 -8.56 9.15 -0.09
N ALA A 251 -8.26 7.88 -0.38
CA ALA A 251 -7.41 7.52 -1.53
C ALA A 251 -8.00 7.98 -2.85
N ILE A 252 -9.29 7.71 -3.11
CA ILE A 252 -9.97 8.16 -4.33
C ILE A 252 -9.97 9.68 -4.43
N ASP A 253 -10.18 10.40 -3.31
CA ASP A 253 -10.17 11.85 -3.32
C ASP A 253 -8.80 12.41 -3.73
N VAL A 254 -7.72 11.91 -3.15
CA VAL A 254 -6.35 12.26 -3.54
C VAL A 254 -6.05 11.85 -4.99
N MET A 255 -6.50 10.67 -5.43
CA MET A 255 -6.27 10.17 -6.79
C MET A 255 -7.05 10.92 -7.87
N ARG A 256 -8.04 11.75 -7.54
CA ARG A 256 -8.70 12.67 -8.50
C ARG A 256 -7.81 13.82 -8.92
N ASP A 257 -6.80 14.16 -8.14
CA ASP A 257 -5.79 15.13 -8.54
C ASP A 257 -5.00 14.64 -9.76
N LYS A 258 -4.89 15.49 -10.79
CA LYS A 258 -4.29 15.11 -12.07
C LYS A 258 -2.79 14.89 -12.00
N ASP A 259 -2.10 15.61 -11.13
CA ASP A 259 -0.66 15.41 -10.93
C ASP A 259 -0.39 14.11 -10.18
N ILE A 260 -1.21 13.78 -9.19
CA ILE A 260 -1.13 12.49 -8.48
C ILE A 260 -1.44 11.35 -9.44
N GLN A 261 -2.49 11.44 -10.27
CA GLN A 261 -2.77 10.42 -11.28
C GLN A 261 -1.59 10.23 -12.25
N ARG A 262 -1.01 11.33 -12.72
CA ARG A 262 0.14 11.28 -13.63
C ARG A 262 1.35 10.61 -12.98
N ARG A 263 1.63 10.91 -11.71
CA ARG A 263 2.72 10.26 -10.95
C ARG A 263 2.43 8.77 -10.76
N LEU A 264 1.27 8.41 -10.24
CA LEU A 264 0.88 7.02 -10.02
C LEU A 264 0.87 6.19 -11.32
N SER A 265 0.51 6.80 -12.45
CA SER A 265 0.55 6.10 -13.75
C SER A 265 1.95 5.65 -14.16
N GLN A 266 3.00 6.31 -13.66
CA GLN A 266 4.39 5.95 -13.97
C GLN A 266 4.81 4.61 -13.34
N ILE A 267 4.15 4.19 -12.27
CA ILE A 267 4.43 2.92 -11.60
C ILE A 267 3.42 1.82 -11.98
N VAL A 268 2.56 2.05 -12.96
CA VAL A 268 1.56 1.09 -13.43
C VAL A 268 1.90 0.62 -14.84
N HIS A 269 2.17 -0.66 -14.97
CA HIS A 269 2.32 -1.34 -16.26
C HIS A 269 1.02 -2.08 -16.60
N PHE A 270 0.41 -1.75 -17.75
CA PHE A 270 -0.76 -2.47 -18.26
C PHE A 270 -0.33 -3.62 -19.17
N ASP A 271 -0.62 -4.86 -18.77
CA ASP A 271 -0.20 -6.09 -19.47
C ASP A 271 -1.29 -6.68 -20.40
N GLY A 272 -2.33 -5.90 -20.73
CA GLY A 272 -3.37 -6.31 -21.68
C GLY A 272 -4.52 -7.09 -21.03
N GLU A 273 -5.23 -7.88 -21.84
CA GLU A 273 -6.37 -8.70 -21.42
C GLU A 273 -5.93 -10.11 -21.04
N VAL A 274 -6.65 -10.70 -20.09
CA VAL A 274 -6.52 -12.09 -19.65
C VAL A 274 -7.78 -12.84 -20.11
N ASN A 275 -7.61 -13.70 -21.11
CA ASN A 275 -8.71 -14.47 -21.75
C ASN A 275 -8.56 -15.98 -21.57
N ASP A 276 -7.43 -16.45 -21.06
CA ASP A 276 -7.18 -17.86 -20.80
C ASP A 276 -6.12 -18.08 -19.68
N ILE A 277 -5.88 -19.34 -19.34
CA ILE A 277 -4.89 -19.75 -18.32
C ILE A 277 -3.44 -19.35 -18.72
N LYS A 278 -3.15 -19.26 -20.01
CA LYS A 278 -1.80 -18.84 -20.47
C LYS A 278 -1.58 -17.37 -20.20
N ASP A 279 -2.61 -16.56 -20.39
CA ASP A 279 -2.58 -15.13 -20.08
C ASP A 279 -2.39 -14.90 -18.57
N ILE A 280 -3.08 -15.68 -17.71
CA ILE A 280 -2.84 -15.64 -16.26
C ILE A 280 -1.38 -15.87 -15.94
N LYS A 281 -0.77 -16.91 -16.50
CA LYS A 281 0.66 -17.21 -16.28
C LYS A 281 1.56 -16.09 -16.80
N ARG A 282 1.23 -15.51 -17.96
CA ARG A 282 1.96 -14.39 -18.55
C ARG A 282 1.96 -13.17 -17.61
N VAL A 283 0.79 -12.73 -17.15
CA VAL A 283 0.66 -11.57 -16.28
C VAL A 283 1.44 -11.75 -14.97
N PHE A 284 1.34 -12.91 -14.32
CA PHE A 284 2.11 -13.18 -13.10
C PHE A 284 3.62 -13.23 -13.36
N ALA A 285 4.04 -13.69 -14.55
CA ALA A 285 5.45 -13.66 -14.94
C ALA A 285 5.94 -12.22 -15.22
N THR A 286 5.12 -11.41 -15.90
CA THR A 286 5.41 -9.99 -16.16
C THR A 286 5.55 -9.22 -14.85
N ASP A 287 4.65 -9.45 -13.89
CA ASP A 287 4.68 -8.77 -12.58
C ASP A 287 5.97 -9.05 -11.80
N LEU A 288 6.55 -10.24 -11.94
CA LEU A 288 7.84 -10.57 -11.32
C LEU A 288 9.03 -9.83 -11.94
N GLN A 289 8.92 -9.42 -13.19
CA GLN A 289 9.98 -8.69 -13.92
C GLN A 289 9.78 -7.16 -13.83
N ASN A 290 8.57 -6.73 -13.52
CA ASN A 290 8.25 -5.32 -13.40
C ASN A 290 8.71 -4.78 -12.03
N PRO A 291 9.45 -3.67 -11.99
CA PRO A 291 9.90 -3.08 -10.73
C PRO A 291 8.77 -2.52 -9.84
N PHE A 292 7.59 -2.27 -10.42
CA PHE A 292 6.45 -1.67 -9.74
C PHE A 292 5.16 -2.51 -9.90
N LYS A 293 4.03 -1.90 -10.27
CA LYS A 293 2.71 -2.55 -10.31
C LYS A 293 2.36 -3.01 -11.72
N THR A 294 1.86 -4.22 -11.84
CA THR A 294 1.27 -4.73 -13.07
C THR A 294 -0.23 -4.81 -12.92
N VAL A 295 -0.96 -4.24 -13.89
CA VAL A 295 -2.43 -4.31 -13.98
C VAL A 295 -2.84 -4.98 -15.28
N PHE A 296 -3.99 -5.61 -15.29
CA PHE A 296 -4.53 -6.29 -16.47
C PHE A 296 -6.05 -6.18 -16.47
N LYS A 297 -6.66 -6.38 -17.64
CA LYS A 297 -8.11 -6.46 -17.77
C LYS A 297 -8.53 -7.94 -17.73
N TRP A 298 -9.50 -8.26 -16.88
CA TRP A 298 -10.10 -9.59 -16.83
C TRP A 298 -11.10 -9.76 -17.96
N GLY A 299 -10.90 -10.70 -18.85
CA GLY A 299 -11.71 -10.95 -20.03
C GLY A 299 -12.33 -12.36 -20.11
N LEU A 300 -12.13 -13.18 -19.03
CA LEU A 300 -12.69 -14.54 -18.93
C LEU A 300 -14.12 -14.52 -18.49
#